data_471adbdb0ccb9ff88aae89881bc4dcd5
#
_entry.id   471adbdb0ccb9ff88aae89881bc4dcd5
#
_cell.length_a   1.000
_cell.length_b   1.000
_cell.length_c   1.000
_cell.angle_alpha   90.00
_cell.angle_beta   90.00
_cell.angle_gamma   90.00
#
_symmetry.space_group_name_H-M   'P 1'
#
loop_
_entity.id
_entity.type
_entity.pdbx_description
1 polymer ?
#
loop_
_entity_poly.entity_id
_entity_poly.type
_entity_poly.pdbx_seq_one_letter_code
_entity_poly.pdbx_strand_id
1 'polypeptide(L)'
;MNINKQSPIPIYYQIMEQLKKQIKSGELQPDMPLPSEREYAEQFGISRMTVRQALSNLVNEGLLYRLKGRGTFVSKPKMEQALQGLTSFTEDMKSRGMTPGSRLIDYQLIDSTEELAAILGCGHPSSIHKITRVRLANDIPMAIESSHIPFELAGELNESHFQSSIYDHIERYNSIPISRAKQELEPSAATTEEANILDIQKGAPVLLIKRTTYLQNGTAFEHAKSVYRGDRYTFVHYMDRLS
;
A
#
# COMPACT_ATOMS: atom_id res chain seq x y z
N MET A 1 -29.44 11.17 -8.10
CA MET A 1 -29.69 10.48 -6.80
C MET A 1 -31.03 10.90 -6.23
N ASN A 2 -31.81 9.97 -5.68
CA ASN A 2 -33.10 10.24 -5.03
C ASN A 2 -33.04 9.73 -3.57
N ILE A 3 -33.21 10.64 -2.59
CA ILE A 3 -33.13 10.34 -1.15
C ILE A 3 -34.55 10.38 -0.56
N ASN A 4 -34.99 9.25 0.00
CA ASN A 4 -36.28 9.16 0.68
C ASN A 4 -36.10 9.41 2.19
N LYS A 5 -36.48 10.63 2.64
CA LYS A 5 -36.38 11.03 4.06
C LYS A 5 -37.38 10.34 5.00
N GLN A 6 -38.43 9.71 4.44
CA GLN A 6 -39.42 8.97 5.20
C GLN A 6 -39.14 7.48 5.29
N SER A 7 -38.08 6.99 4.62
CA SER A 7 -37.67 5.60 4.66
C SER A 7 -37.12 5.25 6.04
N PRO A 8 -37.37 4.02 6.55
CA PRO A 8 -36.69 3.52 7.75
C PRO A 8 -35.19 3.32 7.57
N ILE A 9 -34.69 3.36 6.31
CA ILE A 9 -33.26 3.22 6.00
C ILE A 9 -32.56 4.56 6.27
N PRO A 10 -31.48 4.56 7.09
CA PRO A 10 -30.73 5.78 7.38
C PRO A 10 -30.26 6.53 6.12
N ILE A 11 -30.35 7.85 6.12
CA ILE A 11 -30.03 8.66 4.93
C ILE A 11 -28.60 8.45 4.46
N TYR A 12 -27.62 8.37 5.37
CA TYR A 12 -26.22 8.11 4.99
C TYR A 12 -26.07 6.79 4.22
N TYR A 13 -26.83 5.77 4.60
CA TYR A 13 -26.80 4.46 3.94
C TYR A 13 -27.43 4.52 2.54
N GLN A 14 -28.52 5.29 2.38
CA GLN A 14 -29.12 5.50 1.05
C GLN A 14 -28.15 6.19 0.08
N ILE A 15 -27.38 7.18 0.58
CA ILE A 15 -26.32 7.84 -0.22
C ILE A 15 -25.25 6.83 -0.63
N MET A 16 -24.78 6.02 0.32
CA MET A 16 -23.77 4.99 0.06
C MET A 16 -24.23 4.03 -1.05
N GLU A 17 -25.43 3.48 -0.92
CA GLU A 17 -25.95 2.51 -1.89
C GLU A 17 -26.13 3.11 -3.29
N GLN A 18 -26.54 4.37 -3.38
CA GLN A 18 -26.66 5.05 -4.68
C GLN A 18 -25.31 5.31 -5.32
N LEU A 19 -24.33 5.77 -4.54
CA LEU A 19 -22.95 5.96 -5.04
C LEU A 19 -22.33 4.63 -5.46
N LYS A 20 -22.53 3.54 -4.70
CA LYS A 20 -22.10 2.19 -5.09
C LYS A 20 -22.68 1.75 -6.43
N LYS A 21 -23.99 2.00 -6.65
CA LYS A 21 -24.63 1.69 -7.93
C LYS A 21 -24.03 2.48 -9.09
N GLN A 22 -23.79 3.78 -8.90
CA GLN A 22 -23.21 4.64 -9.95
C GLN A 22 -21.75 4.25 -10.27
N ILE A 23 -20.96 3.87 -9.25
CA ILE A 23 -19.62 3.33 -9.46
C ILE A 23 -19.68 2.00 -10.21
N LYS A 24 -20.56 1.09 -9.79
CA LYS A 24 -20.69 -0.23 -10.40
C LYS A 24 -21.20 -0.16 -11.85
N SER A 25 -22.09 0.78 -12.16
CA SER A 25 -22.60 0.99 -13.52
C SER A 25 -21.62 1.74 -14.44
N GLY A 26 -20.50 2.27 -13.90
CA GLY A 26 -19.56 3.08 -14.66
C GLY A 26 -20.01 4.54 -14.89
N GLU A 27 -21.15 4.97 -14.33
CA GLU A 27 -21.57 6.38 -14.35
C GLU A 27 -20.57 7.28 -13.61
N LEU A 28 -20.04 6.79 -12.48
CA LEU A 28 -18.93 7.38 -11.78
C LEU A 28 -17.65 6.57 -12.07
N GLN A 29 -16.78 7.13 -12.90
CA GLN A 29 -15.55 6.48 -13.32
C GLN A 29 -14.42 6.67 -12.29
N PRO A 30 -13.41 5.79 -12.26
CA PRO A 30 -12.22 5.97 -11.45
C PRO A 30 -11.58 7.36 -11.63
N ASP A 31 -11.07 7.92 -10.54
CA ASP A 31 -10.48 9.26 -10.44
C ASP A 31 -11.44 10.43 -10.70
N MET A 32 -12.73 10.16 -10.92
CA MET A 32 -13.74 11.20 -11.05
C MET A 32 -13.97 11.92 -9.72
N PRO A 33 -13.93 13.27 -9.67
CA PRO A 33 -14.21 14.01 -8.45
C PRO A 33 -15.70 13.92 -8.12
N LEU A 34 -16.00 13.74 -6.85
CA LEU A 34 -17.38 13.87 -6.33
C LEU A 34 -17.65 15.32 -5.90
N PRO A 35 -18.91 15.75 -5.93
CA PRO A 35 -19.34 17.00 -5.30
C PRO A 35 -18.90 17.03 -3.82
N SER A 36 -18.61 18.22 -3.33
CA SER A 36 -18.20 18.43 -1.94
C SER A 36 -19.32 18.03 -0.95
N GLU A 37 -18.95 17.79 0.30
CA GLU A 37 -19.91 17.54 1.38
C GLU A 37 -20.98 18.64 1.49
N ARG A 38 -20.61 19.88 1.17
CA ARG A 38 -21.51 21.02 1.17
C ARG A 38 -22.50 20.96 0.01
N GLU A 39 -22.04 20.73 -1.20
CA GLU A 39 -22.89 20.62 -2.41
C GLU A 39 -23.89 19.50 -2.28
N TYR A 40 -23.47 18.30 -1.81
CA TYR A 40 -24.40 17.19 -1.54
C TYR A 40 -25.42 17.54 -0.43
N ALA A 41 -24.98 18.20 0.65
CA ALA A 41 -25.88 18.60 1.72
C ALA A 41 -26.95 19.58 1.22
N GLU A 42 -26.57 20.56 0.40
CA GLU A 42 -27.49 21.53 -0.24
C GLU A 42 -28.43 20.83 -1.24
N GLN A 43 -27.88 19.96 -2.12
CA GLN A 43 -28.64 19.23 -3.14
C GLN A 43 -29.74 18.34 -2.56
N PHE A 44 -29.47 17.65 -1.44
CA PHE A 44 -30.41 16.72 -0.82
C PHE A 44 -31.16 17.33 0.36
N GLY A 45 -30.84 18.55 0.77
CA GLY A 45 -31.46 19.22 1.92
C GLY A 45 -31.24 18.43 3.23
N ILE A 46 -30.01 17.96 3.48
CA ILE A 46 -29.60 17.16 4.65
C ILE A 46 -28.38 17.76 5.35
N SER A 47 -28.02 17.22 6.52
CA SER A 47 -26.85 17.72 7.24
C SER A 47 -25.54 17.33 6.54
N ARG A 48 -24.55 18.24 6.59
CA ARG A 48 -23.18 17.94 6.10
C ARG A 48 -22.55 16.75 6.83
N MET A 49 -22.90 16.54 8.11
CA MET A 49 -22.39 15.41 8.89
C MET A 49 -22.91 14.08 8.36
N THR A 50 -24.18 14.01 7.89
CA THR A 50 -24.75 12.80 7.28
C THR A 50 -24.02 12.46 5.96
N VAL A 51 -23.75 13.48 5.13
CA VAL A 51 -22.96 13.31 3.90
C VAL A 51 -21.54 12.83 4.23
N ARG A 52 -20.88 13.50 5.18
CA ARG A 52 -19.52 13.14 5.62
C ARG A 52 -19.45 11.70 6.08
N GLN A 53 -20.43 11.23 6.86
CA GLN A 53 -20.51 9.85 7.31
C GLN A 53 -20.59 8.87 6.12
N ALA A 54 -21.46 9.16 5.15
CA ALA A 54 -21.60 8.33 3.95
C ALA A 54 -20.28 8.25 3.16
N LEU A 55 -19.68 9.40 2.87
CA LEU A 55 -18.42 9.46 2.12
C LEU A 55 -17.26 8.81 2.89
N SER A 56 -17.18 9.00 4.22
CA SER A 56 -16.15 8.36 5.04
C SER A 56 -16.27 6.85 5.06
N ASN A 57 -17.49 6.33 5.14
CA ASN A 57 -17.72 4.88 5.06
C ASN A 57 -17.29 4.32 3.70
N LEU A 58 -17.61 5.02 2.59
CA LEU A 58 -17.18 4.60 1.25
C LEU A 58 -15.66 4.70 1.06
N VAL A 59 -14.99 5.65 1.72
CA VAL A 59 -13.52 5.71 1.76
C VAL A 59 -12.97 4.51 2.53
N ASN A 60 -13.55 4.17 3.69
CA ASN A 60 -13.14 2.98 4.46
C ASN A 60 -13.37 1.67 3.70
N GLU A 61 -14.41 1.60 2.87
CA GLU A 61 -14.67 0.47 1.96
C GLU A 61 -13.72 0.47 0.73
N GLY A 62 -12.92 1.53 0.54
CA GLY A 62 -11.99 1.66 -0.59
C GLY A 62 -12.65 2.03 -1.92
N LEU A 63 -13.92 2.40 -1.93
CA LEU A 63 -14.65 2.84 -3.13
C LEU A 63 -14.41 4.30 -3.47
N LEU A 64 -14.01 5.10 -2.49
CA LEU A 64 -13.63 6.50 -2.63
C LEU A 64 -12.27 6.74 -1.98
N TYR A 65 -11.57 7.80 -2.40
CA TYR A 65 -10.39 8.30 -1.71
C TYR A 65 -10.44 9.81 -1.58
N ARG A 66 -9.73 10.36 -0.58
CA ARG A 66 -9.65 11.79 -0.33
C ARG A 66 -8.25 12.30 -0.65
N LEU A 67 -8.20 13.44 -1.34
CA LEU A 67 -6.98 14.23 -1.48
C LEU A 67 -7.15 15.51 -0.67
N LYS A 68 -6.21 15.77 0.23
CA LYS A 68 -6.24 16.96 1.12
C LYS A 68 -6.30 18.23 0.27
N GLY A 69 -7.29 19.08 0.52
CA GLY A 69 -7.51 20.34 -0.22
C GLY A 69 -8.08 20.16 -1.64
N ARG A 70 -8.21 18.95 -2.17
CA ARG A 70 -8.67 18.69 -3.54
C ARG A 70 -10.05 18.03 -3.62
N GLY A 71 -10.51 17.37 -2.53
CA GLY A 71 -11.83 16.76 -2.47
C GLY A 71 -11.83 15.23 -2.34
N THR A 72 -12.98 14.63 -2.67
CA THR A 72 -13.21 13.18 -2.66
C THR A 72 -13.35 12.68 -4.09
N PHE A 73 -12.74 11.56 -4.39
CA PHE A 73 -12.66 10.98 -5.74
C PHE A 73 -13.08 9.51 -5.71
N VAL A 74 -13.55 9.00 -6.84
CA VAL A 74 -13.85 7.57 -7.02
C VAL A 74 -12.54 6.79 -7.07
N SER A 75 -12.43 5.75 -6.25
CA SER A 75 -11.25 4.87 -6.26
C SER A 75 -11.21 4.02 -7.52
N LYS A 76 -10.00 3.74 -7.99
CA LYS A 76 -9.78 2.59 -8.88
C LYS A 76 -10.13 1.31 -8.14
N PRO A 77 -10.56 0.25 -8.83
CA PRO A 77 -10.65 -1.07 -8.24
C PRO A 77 -9.36 -1.38 -7.48
N LYS A 78 -9.49 -2.02 -6.31
CA LYS A 78 -8.30 -2.43 -5.56
C LYS A 78 -7.44 -3.33 -6.45
N MET A 79 -6.15 -3.14 -6.36
CA MET A 79 -5.20 -3.99 -7.06
C MET A 79 -5.18 -5.37 -6.41
N GLU A 80 -5.55 -6.38 -7.17
CA GLU A 80 -5.40 -7.76 -6.71
C GLU A 80 -3.93 -8.14 -6.78
N GLN A 81 -3.36 -8.47 -5.64
CA GLN A 81 -2.00 -8.99 -5.54
C GLN A 81 -2.06 -10.47 -5.23
N ALA A 82 -1.51 -11.29 -6.13
CA ALA A 82 -1.36 -12.71 -5.84
C ALA A 82 -0.39 -12.90 -4.67
N LEU A 83 -0.77 -13.75 -3.72
CA LEU A 83 0.14 -14.19 -2.65
C LEU A 83 1.13 -15.25 -3.16
N GLN A 84 0.90 -15.78 -4.34
CA GLN A 84 1.79 -16.71 -5.03
C GLN A 84 2.67 -15.95 -6.01
N GLY A 85 3.93 -16.34 -6.06
CA GLY A 85 4.95 -15.67 -6.87
C GLY A 85 5.61 -14.50 -6.13
N LEU A 86 6.90 -14.38 -6.36
CA LEU A 86 7.72 -13.31 -5.78
C LEU A 86 8.02 -12.28 -6.85
N THR A 87 7.55 -11.08 -6.64
CA THR A 87 7.88 -9.91 -7.46
C THR A 87 8.32 -8.75 -6.57
N SER A 88 9.21 -7.91 -7.09
CA SER A 88 9.48 -6.62 -6.49
C SER A 88 8.27 -5.69 -6.70
N PHE A 89 8.16 -4.63 -5.90
CA PHE A 89 7.14 -3.59 -6.11
C PHE A 89 7.23 -2.99 -7.53
N THR A 90 8.44 -2.79 -8.02
CA THR A 90 8.68 -2.21 -9.35
C THR A 90 8.15 -3.10 -10.47
N GLU A 91 8.41 -4.40 -10.40
CA GLU A 91 7.90 -5.38 -11.38
C GLU A 91 6.38 -5.47 -11.31
N ASP A 92 5.80 -5.55 -10.11
CA ASP A 92 4.34 -5.61 -9.94
C ASP A 92 3.65 -4.37 -10.54
N MET A 93 4.15 -3.17 -10.30
CA MET A 93 3.57 -1.95 -10.88
C MET A 93 3.72 -1.92 -12.41
N LYS A 94 4.89 -2.29 -12.94
CA LYS A 94 5.11 -2.36 -14.39
C LYS A 94 4.19 -3.38 -15.07
N SER A 95 4.00 -4.56 -14.48
CA SER A 95 3.12 -5.61 -15.03
C SER A 95 1.65 -5.15 -15.12
N ARG A 96 1.27 -4.18 -14.29
CA ARG A 96 -0.07 -3.55 -14.28
C ARG A 96 -0.18 -2.32 -15.17
N GLY A 97 0.87 -1.98 -15.93
CA GLY A 97 0.92 -0.78 -16.77
C GLY A 97 0.99 0.54 -15.98
N MET A 98 1.40 0.48 -14.70
CA MET A 98 1.61 1.66 -13.87
C MET A 98 3.09 2.07 -13.83
N THR A 99 3.33 3.34 -13.60
CA THR A 99 4.68 3.89 -13.41
C THR A 99 5.07 3.73 -11.94
N PRO A 100 6.04 2.84 -11.60
CA PRO A 100 6.56 2.74 -10.25
C PRO A 100 7.44 3.94 -9.92
N GLY A 101 7.36 4.39 -8.67
CA GLY A 101 8.22 5.42 -8.11
C GLY A 101 8.64 5.10 -6.69
N SER A 102 9.66 5.80 -6.22
CA SER A 102 10.11 5.74 -4.83
C SER A 102 10.52 7.11 -4.36
N ARG A 103 10.16 7.44 -3.13
CA ARG A 103 10.66 8.62 -2.42
C ARG A 103 11.37 8.17 -1.14
N LEU A 104 12.66 8.45 -1.04
CA LEU A 104 13.44 8.15 0.15
C LEU A 104 12.91 8.96 1.34
N ILE A 105 12.70 8.31 2.47
CA ILE A 105 12.39 8.94 3.75
C ILE A 105 13.67 9.01 4.59
N ASP A 106 14.37 7.88 4.72
CA ASP A 106 15.55 7.75 5.56
C ASP A 106 16.48 6.67 5.01
N TYR A 107 17.79 6.90 5.17
CA TYR A 107 18.82 5.92 4.88
C TYR A 107 19.92 6.01 5.94
N GLN A 108 20.26 4.85 6.48
CA GLN A 108 21.32 4.71 7.48
C GLN A 108 22.10 3.42 7.21
N LEU A 109 23.39 3.47 7.48
CA LEU A 109 24.21 2.28 7.68
C LEU A 109 24.28 2.03 9.18
N ILE A 110 23.72 0.92 9.63
CA ILE A 110 23.59 0.57 11.06
C ILE A 110 24.29 -0.76 11.34
N ASP A 111 24.64 -0.99 12.60
CA ASP A 111 25.03 -2.32 13.05
C ASP A 111 23.77 -3.19 13.24
N SER A 112 23.87 -4.48 12.88
CA SER A 112 22.79 -5.43 13.11
C SER A 112 22.51 -5.58 14.61
N THR A 113 21.22 -5.77 14.96
CA THR A 113 20.86 -6.34 16.26
C THR A 113 21.01 -7.87 16.21
N GLU A 114 21.06 -8.53 17.34
CA GLU A 114 21.09 -10.01 17.42
C GLU A 114 19.91 -10.63 16.68
N GLU A 115 18.70 -10.06 16.84
CA GLU A 115 17.49 -10.51 16.17
C GLU A 115 17.61 -10.37 14.64
N LEU A 116 18.04 -9.20 14.16
CA LEU A 116 18.18 -8.94 12.73
C LEU A 116 19.28 -9.82 12.10
N ALA A 117 20.41 -10.00 12.81
CA ALA A 117 21.48 -10.90 12.39
C ALA A 117 20.98 -12.35 12.27
N ALA A 118 20.18 -12.82 13.22
CA ALA A 118 19.59 -14.16 13.18
C ALA A 118 18.61 -14.31 11.99
N ILE A 119 17.78 -13.30 11.70
CA ILE A 119 16.84 -13.32 10.56
C ILE A 119 17.60 -13.35 9.24
N LEU A 120 18.65 -12.53 9.10
CA LEU A 120 19.43 -12.41 7.86
C LEU A 120 20.52 -13.50 7.72
N GLY A 121 20.79 -14.23 8.80
CA GLY A 121 21.85 -15.26 8.81
C GLY A 121 23.26 -14.66 8.65
N CYS A 122 23.47 -13.41 9.06
CA CYS A 122 24.76 -12.74 9.02
C CYS A 122 25.41 -12.72 10.40
N GLY A 123 26.69 -12.33 10.46
CA GLY A 123 27.41 -12.15 11.73
C GLY A 123 26.78 -11.05 12.59
N HIS A 124 27.20 -11.01 13.87
CA HIS A 124 26.82 -9.91 14.76
C HIS A 124 28.08 -9.41 15.52
N PRO A 125 28.38 -8.09 15.44
CA PRO A 125 27.71 -7.08 14.59
C PRO A 125 28.07 -7.22 13.11
N SER A 126 27.12 -6.86 12.23
CA SER A 126 27.33 -6.72 10.79
C SER A 126 26.74 -5.39 10.32
N SER A 127 27.38 -4.76 9.35
CA SER A 127 26.86 -3.51 8.77
C SER A 127 25.64 -3.79 7.90
N ILE A 128 24.55 -3.08 8.15
CA ILE A 128 23.24 -3.25 7.50
C ILE A 128 22.78 -1.92 6.92
N HIS A 129 22.41 -1.91 5.65
CA HIS A 129 21.67 -0.80 5.07
C HIS A 129 20.24 -0.83 5.60
N LYS A 130 19.82 0.22 6.30
CA LYS A 130 18.42 0.48 6.64
C LYS A 130 17.90 1.56 5.71
N ILE A 131 16.93 1.19 4.86
CA ILE A 131 16.37 2.06 3.82
C ILE A 131 14.88 2.17 4.05
N THR A 132 14.39 3.37 4.32
CA THR A 132 12.95 3.62 4.45
C THR A 132 12.46 4.48 3.30
N ARG A 133 11.47 3.98 2.55
CA ARG A 133 10.94 4.62 1.33
C ARG A 133 9.42 4.64 1.33
N VAL A 134 8.86 5.66 0.68
CA VAL A 134 7.47 5.59 0.18
C VAL A 134 7.51 4.99 -1.22
N ARG A 135 6.73 3.94 -1.42
CA ARG A 135 6.55 3.33 -2.74
C ARG A 135 5.36 3.98 -3.42
N LEU A 136 5.55 4.41 -4.66
CA LEU A 136 4.57 5.16 -5.42
C LEU A 136 4.13 4.38 -6.67
N ALA A 137 2.84 4.49 -7.01
CA ALA A 137 2.32 4.05 -8.30
C ALA A 137 1.59 5.22 -8.96
N ASN A 138 2.06 5.67 -10.14
CA ASN A 138 1.58 6.90 -10.80
C ASN A 138 1.54 8.09 -9.82
N ASP A 139 2.65 8.30 -9.10
CA ASP A 139 2.86 9.33 -8.07
C ASP A 139 1.94 9.25 -6.83
N ILE A 140 1.11 8.22 -6.71
CA ILE A 140 0.24 7.99 -5.56
C ILE A 140 0.98 7.13 -4.53
N PRO A 141 1.05 7.53 -3.24
CA PRO A 141 1.60 6.69 -2.17
C PRO A 141 0.82 5.38 -2.02
N MET A 142 1.54 4.26 -2.08
CA MET A 142 0.97 2.92 -2.02
C MET A 142 1.39 2.15 -0.77
N ALA A 143 2.66 2.30 -0.37
CA ALA A 143 3.21 1.66 0.82
C ALA A 143 4.39 2.47 1.38
N ILE A 144 4.63 2.29 2.68
CA ILE A 144 5.90 2.64 3.34
C ILE A 144 6.66 1.34 3.48
N GLU A 145 7.90 1.31 3.02
CA GLU A 145 8.78 0.14 3.05
C GLU A 145 10.05 0.47 3.81
N SER A 146 10.40 -0.33 4.81
CA SER A 146 11.66 -0.26 5.53
C SER A 146 12.42 -1.57 5.34
N SER A 147 13.47 -1.54 4.51
CA SER A 147 14.31 -2.69 4.16
C SER A 147 15.61 -2.67 4.94
N HIS A 148 16.04 -3.85 5.37
CA HIS A 148 17.32 -4.11 6.01
C HIS A 148 18.09 -5.10 5.14
N ILE A 149 19.27 -4.67 4.64
CA ILE A 149 20.06 -5.43 3.66
C ILE A 149 21.52 -5.47 4.15
N PRO A 150 22.14 -6.65 4.29
CA PRO A 150 23.56 -6.74 4.65
C PRO A 150 24.44 -5.98 3.65
N PHE A 151 25.37 -5.17 4.16
CA PHE A 151 26.29 -4.40 3.33
C PHE A 151 27.08 -5.29 2.36
N GLU A 152 27.51 -6.46 2.82
CA GLU A 152 28.25 -7.42 2.01
C GLU A 152 27.50 -7.89 0.76
N LEU A 153 26.14 -7.86 0.79
CA LEU A 153 25.30 -8.30 -0.30
C LEU A 153 24.83 -7.16 -1.24
N ALA A 154 25.00 -5.92 -0.82
CA ALA A 154 24.58 -4.75 -1.62
C ALA A 154 25.74 -3.86 -2.06
N GLY A 155 26.89 -3.91 -1.35
CA GLY A 155 27.98 -2.96 -1.52
C GLY A 155 27.55 -1.53 -1.18
N GLU A 156 28.20 -0.54 -1.75
CA GLU A 156 27.80 0.86 -1.57
C GLU A 156 26.50 1.18 -2.33
N LEU A 157 25.54 1.74 -1.60
CA LEU A 157 24.28 2.22 -2.16
C LEU A 157 24.27 3.75 -2.23
N ASN A 158 23.70 4.29 -3.30
CA ASN A 158 23.54 5.71 -3.51
C ASN A 158 22.09 6.05 -3.91
N GLU A 159 21.80 7.33 -4.08
CA GLU A 159 20.45 7.84 -4.34
C GLU A 159 19.76 7.17 -5.55
N SER A 160 20.49 6.85 -6.62
CA SER A 160 19.91 6.21 -7.80
C SER A 160 19.39 4.80 -7.51
N HIS A 161 20.01 4.08 -6.57
CA HIS A 161 19.55 2.76 -6.13
C HIS A 161 18.23 2.85 -5.35
N PHE A 162 18.03 3.94 -4.58
CA PHE A 162 16.78 4.11 -3.80
C PHE A 162 15.58 4.48 -4.66
N GLN A 163 15.81 5.05 -5.85
CA GLN A 163 14.75 5.38 -6.81
C GLN A 163 14.38 4.20 -7.70
N SER A 164 15.25 3.20 -7.82
CA SER A 164 15.09 2.03 -8.70
C SER A 164 14.69 0.76 -7.94
N SER A 165 14.73 -0.39 -8.63
CA SER A 165 14.55 -1.71 -8.02
C SER A 165 15.83 -2.13 -7.30
N ILE A 166 15.75 -2.30 -5.99
CA ILE A 166 16.85 -2.89 -5.21
C ILE A 166 17.08 -4.35 -5.61
N TYR A 167 16.03 -5.09 -5.99
CA TYR A 167 16.15 -6.47 -6.45
C TYR A 167 17.07 -6.58 -7.67
N ASP A 168 16.88 -5.73 -8.70
CA ASP A 168 17.74 -5.70 -9.88
C ASP A 168 19.21 -5.37 -9.55
N HIS A 169 19.43 -4.54 -8.53
CA HIS A 169 20.78 -4.24 -8.05
C HIS A 169 21.41 -5.46 -7.36
N ILE A 170 20.69 -6.09 -6.44
CA ILE A 170 21.17 -7.24 -5.68
C ILE A 170 21.52 -8.42 -6.59
N GLU A 171 20.66 -8.75 -7.56
CA GLU A 171 20.91 -9.83 -8.52
C GLU A 171 22.15 -9.57 -9.37
N ARG A 172 22.32 -8.34 -9.85
CA ARG A 172 23.51 -7.95 -10.64
C ARG A 172 24.78 -7.96 -9.80
N TYR A 173 24.71 -7.43 -8.57
CA TYR A 173 25.89 -7.36 -7.68
C TYR A 173 26.38 -8.75 -7.27
N ASN A 174 25.47 -9.66 -6.92
CA ASN A 174 25.84 -11.00 -6.46
C ASN A 174 25.96 -12.01 -7.60
N SER A 175 25.46 -11.71 -8.80
CA SER A 175 25.32 -12.66 -9.90
C SER A 175 24.53 -13.93 -9.52
N ILE A 176 23.63 -13.84 -8.55
CA ILE A 176 22.78 -14.91 -8.03
C ILE A 176 21.35 -14.42 -8.04
N PRO A 177 20.41 -15.15 -8.71
CA PRO A 177 19.03 -14.73 -8.78
C PRO A 177 18.32 -14.85 -7.41
N ILE A 178 17.32 -14.00 -7.22
CA ILE A 178 16.37 -14.09 -6.13
C ILE A 178 15.44 -15.28 -6.38
N SER A 179 15.15 -16.09 -5.37
CA SER A 179 14.40 -17.33 -5.58
C SER A 179 13.13 -17.45 -4.77
N ARG A 180 13.14 -17.06 -3.52
CA ARG A 180 12.00 -17.25 -2.61
C ARG A 180 11.92 -16.17 -1.54
N ALA A 181 10.76 -16.06 -0.93
CA ALA A 181 10.58 -15.25 0.27
C ALA A 181 9.68 -15.96 1.29
N LYS A 182 9.92 -15.69 2.57
CA LYS A 182 8.95 -15.90 3.64
C LYS A 182 8.22 -14.59 3.85
N GLN A 183 6.90 -14.61 3.86
CA GLN A 183 6.07 -13.42 4.04
C GLN A 183 5.03 -13.64 5.13
N GLU A 184 4.88 -12.68 6.01
CA GLU A 184 3.88 -12.62 7.07
C GLU A 184 3.01 -11.40 6.84
N LEU A 185 1.68 -11.56 6.95
CA LEU A 185 0.71 -10.51 6.71
C LEU A 185 -0.15 -10.32 7.95
N GLU A 186 -0.22 -9.10 8.44
CA GLU A 186 -0.98 -8.75 9.64
C GLU A 186 -1.87 -7.53 9.35
N PRO A 187 -3.17 -7.54 9.70
CA PRO A 187 -3.98 -6.34 9.64
C PRO A 187 -3.50 -5.33 10.70
N SER A 188 -3.50 -4.06 10.35
CA SER A 188 -3.13 -2.98 11.26
C SER A 188 -3.93 -1.71 10.99
N ALA A 189 -3.81 -0.73 11.87
CA ALA A 189 -4.36 0.60 11.70
C ALA A 189 -3.22 1.61 11.54
N ALA A 190 -3.34 2.50 10.57
CA ALA A 190 -2.33 3.51 10.30
C ALA A 190 -2.08 4.41 11.52
N THR A 191 -0.84 4.53 11.94
CA THR A 191 -0.40 5.54 12.91
C THR A 191 -0.56 6.94 12.33
N THR A 192 -0.38 7.98 13.15
CA THR A 192 -0.45 9.37 12.67
C THR A 192 0.64 9.67 11.63
N GLU A 193 1.84 9.13 11.83
CA GLU A 193 2.96 9.32 10.92
C GLU A 193 2.73 8.60 9.59
N GLU A 194 2.37 7.32 9.62
CA GLU A 194 2.05 6.53 8.42
C GLU A 194 0.89 7.14 7.63
N ALA A 195 -0.14 7.63 8.32
CA ALA A 195 -1.28 8.28 7.70
C ALA A 195 -0.88 9.55 6.94
N ASN A 196 -0.01 10.38 7.52
CA ASN A 196 0.51 11.57 6.86
C ASN A 196 1.38 11.23 5.64
N ILE A 197 2.22 10.22 5.73
CA ILE A 197 3.11 9.79 4.64
C ILE A 197 2.32 9.16 3.48
N LEU A 198 1.31 8.34 3.80
CA LEU A 198 0.49 7.62 2.83
C LEU A 198 -0.70 8.46 2.29
N ASP A 199 -0.92 9.67 2.80
CA ASP A 199 -2.07 10.52 2.47
C ASP A 199 -3.42 9.82 2.69
N ILE A 200 -3.57 9.20 3.88
CA ILE A 200 -4.78 8.53 4.36
C ILE A 200 -5.20 9.08 5.73
N GLN A 201 -6.33 8.64 6.25
CA GLN A 201 -6.78 9.04 7.58
C GLN A 201 -6.03 8.26 8.67
N LYS A 202 -5.75 8.92 9.81
CA LYS A 202 -5.27 8.22 11.00
C LYS A 202 -6.24 7.10 11.38
N GLY A 203 -5.70 5.91 11.65
CA GLY A 203 -6.49 4.73 11.97
C GLY A 203 -7.14 4.05 10.77
N ALA A 204 -6.88 4.53 9.53
CA ALA A 204 -7.32 3.80 8.34
C ALA A 204 -6.73 2.39 8.31
N PRO A 205 -7.46 1.40 7.78
CA PRO A 205 -6.96 0.04 7.64
C PRO A 205 -5.72 0.00 6.76
N VAL A 206 -4.68 -0.66 7.24
CA VAL A 206 -3.45 -0.94 6.50
C VAL A 206 -3.09 -2.42 6.66
N LEU A 207 -2.30 -2.95 5.74
CA LEU A 207 -1.73 -4.28 5.85
C LEU A 207 -0.24 -4.17 6.12
N LEU A 208 0.18 -4.69 7.26
CA LEU A 208 1.58 -4.83 7.63
C LEU A 208 2.12 -6.12 7.01
N ILE A 209 3.17 -6.01 6.22
CA ILE A 209 3.85 -7.15 5.60
C ILE A 209 5.29 -7.18 6.10
N LYS A 210 5.68 -8.30 6.69
CA LYS A 210 7.08 -8.63 7.00
C LYS A 210 7.55 -9.66 5.99
N ARG A 211 8.63 -9.39 5.29
CA ARG A 211 9.17 -10.28 4.25
C ARG A 211 10.66 -10.49 4.46
N THR A 212 11.08 -11.75 4.47
CA THR A 212 12.49 -12.12 4.35
C THR A 212 12.70 -12.77 2.99
N THR A 213 13.59 -12.20 2.18
CA THR A 213 13.84 -12.61 0.80
C THR A 213 15.20 -13.27 0.68
N TYR A 214 15.27 -14.33 -0.14
CA TYR A 214 16.42 -15.21 -0.26
C TYR A 214 16.91 -15.32 -1.70
N LEU A 215 18.22 -15.33 -1.86
CA LEU A 215 18.90 -15.72 -3.10
C LEU A 215 18.76 -17.23 -3.34
N GLN A 216 19.07 -17.66 -4.56
CA GLN A 216 18.96 -19.08 -4.96
C GLN A 216 19.86 -19.99 -4.14
N ASN A 217 20.98 -19.51 -3.64
CA ASN A 217 21.88 -20.24 -2.73
C ASN A 217 21.37 -20.34 -1.29
N GLY A 218 20.20 -19.78 -0.99
CA GLY A 218 19.58 -19.78 0.34
C GLY A 218 20.00 -18.62 1.25
N THR A 219 20.87 -17.72 0.81
CA THR A 219 21.27 -16.54 1.58
C THR A 219 20.11 -15.56 1.70
N ALA A 220 19.75 -15.15 2.92
CA ALA A 220 18.81 -14.08 3.15
C ALA A 220 19.47 -12.73 2.85
N PHE A 221 18.99 -12.01 1.83
CA PHE A 221 19.58 -10.74 1.45
C PHE A 221 18.78 -9.53 1.94
N GLU A 222 17.52 -9.71 2.30
CA GLU A 222 16.66 -8.63 2.75
C GLU A 222 15.69 -9.09 3.83
N HIS A 223 15.50 -8.24 4.84
CA HIS A 223 14.34 -8.28 5.72
C HIS A 223 13.61 -6.94 5.64
N ALA A 224 12.41 -6.95 5.08
CA ALA A 224 11.60 -5.76 4.85
C ALA A 224 10.34 -5.77 5.70
N LYS A 225 9.99 -4.60 6.25
CA LYS A 225 8.71 -4.31 6.87
C LYS A 225 8.00 -3.26 6.03
N SER A 226 6.82 -3.58 5.52
CA SER A 226 6.05 -2.70 4.64
C SER A 226 4.64 -2.49 5.17
N VAL A 227 4.16 -1.25 5.10
CA VAL A 227 2.81 -0.84 5.48
C VAL A 227 2.06 -0.45 4.22
N TYR A 228 1.18 -1.33 3.75
CA TYR A 228 0.39 -1.13 2.52
C TYR A 228 -0.97 -0.52 2.81
N ARG A 229 -1.41 0.38 1.95
CA ARG A 229 -2.75 0.99 2.01
C ARG A 229 -3.84 -0.07 1.79
N GLY A 230 -4.73 -0.26 2.76
CA GLY A 230 -5.84 -1.22 2.67
C GLY A 230 -6.95 -0.79 1.70
N ASP A 231 -7.02 0.49 1.32
CA ASP A 231 -7.95 1.00 0.31
C ASP A 231 -7.49 0.77 -1.13
N ARG A 232 -6.22 0.35 -1.34
CA ARG A 232 -5.61 0.16 -2.66
C ARG A 232 -5.32 -1.29 -3.01
N TYR A 233 -5.19 -2.19 -2.03
CA TYR A 233 -4.80 -3.59 -2.25
C TYR A 233 -5.86 -4.58 -1.79
N THR A 234 -5.97 -5.66 -2.55
CA THR A 234 -6.61 -6.92 -2.16
C THR A 234 -5.61 -8.03 -2.43
N PHE A 235 -5.32 -8.85 -1.43
CA PHE A 235 -4.45 -10.01 -1.59
C PHE A 235 -5.31 -11.23 -1.90
N VAL A 236 -4.96 -11.93 -2.99
CA VAL A 236 -5.69 -13.09 -3.49
C VAL A 236 -4.78 -14.31 -3.45
N HIS A 237 -5.30 -15.40 -2.90
CA HIS A 237 -4.62 -16.69 -2.88
C HIS A 237 -5.57 -17.77 -3.38
N TYR A 238 -5.14 -18.51 -4.38
CA TYR A 238 -5.87 -19.69 -4.85
C TYR A 238 -5.35 -20.93 -4.10
N MET A 239 -6.25 -21.68 -3.51
CA MET A 239 -5.94 -22.88 -2.75
C MET A 239 -6.62 -24.09 -3.40
N ASP A 240 -5.83 -25.08 -3.78
CA ASP A 240 -6.37 -26.38 -4.19
C ASP A 240 -6.70 -27.22 -2.95
N ARG A 241 -7.78 -28.00 -3.04
CA ARG A 241 -8.10 -28.95 -1.98
C ARG A 241 -7.09 -30.11 -2.04
N LEU A 242 -6.40 -30.32 -0.92
CA LEU A 242 -5.57 -31.50 -0.78
C LEU A 242 -6.48 -32.75 -0.83
N SER A 243 -6.25 -33.62 -1.80
CA SER A 243 -6.94 -34.92 -1.96
C SER A 243 -6.40 -35.96 -0.98
#